data_cbeaf7fb9442dce5da6178fdbe6bc08e
#
_entry.id   cbeaf7fb9442dce5da6178fdbe6bc08e
#
_cell.length_a   1.000
_cell.length_b   1.000
_cell.length_c   1.000
_cell.angle_alpha   90.00
_cell.angle_beta   90.00
_cell.angle_gamma   90.00
#
_symmetry.space_group_name_H-M   'P 1'
#
loop_
_entity.id
_entity.type
_entity.pdbx_description
1 polymer ?
#
loop_
_entity_poly.entity_id
_entity_poly.type
_entity_poly.pdbx_seq_one_letter_code
_entity_poly.pdbx_strand_id
1 'polypeptide(L)'
;MKMGKAERYIHEKLERDGGLLLALIDPDKQPFEKGAKVAEACAEGGADVILVGGSIGAQGLILDKTTKMIRERVNVPIILFPGNVGTITPYADAVYFMYVLNSREVYWVSTVQIQGAPVVKRMGIDPIPTGYIILEPGKAVGWISNANLIPHSRGDLAAATALAGEYMGARIIVTDSGSGAEHPAPPELVRAVKSVLTVPYFYAGGCRTAEQATGIIKAGADGIQVGTALEFEADLTKVKEKVKSMSHAIKEAGREKLKSQPKYEERSLIWPLFRAPSRLFKMPAMPKFNVPKFEFKREQIEQKLAEHKKIQQIEAIKARVHAKLKSKKRK
;
A
#
# COMPACT_ATOMS: atom_id res chain seq x y z
N MET A 1 -0.64 11.71 9.62
CA MET A 1 -0.22 10.63 10.55
C MET A 1 1.30 10.50 10.45
N LYS A 2 2.00 10.29 11.58
CA LYS A 2 3.47 10.14 11.58
C LYS A 2 3.84 8.79 10.95
N MET A 3 4.90 8.76 10.13
CA MET A 3 5.45 7.55 9.52
C MET A 3 5.98 6.59 10.59
N GLY A 4 5.60 5.31 10.52
CA GLY A 4 6.06 4.26 11.43
C GLY A 4 7.50 3.79 11.15
N LYS A 5 8.01 2.89 11.99
CA LYS A 5 9.38 2.38 11.83
C LYS A 5 9.56 1.53 10.57
N ALA A 6 8.62 0.63 10.30
CA ALA A 6 8.69 -0.24 9.13
C ALA A 6 8.60 0.54 7.82
N GLU A 7 7.75 1.56 7.77
CA GLU A 7 7.63 2.42 6.60
C GLU A 7 8.89 3.26 6.37
N ARG A 8 9.49 3.84 7.42
CA ARG A 8 10.78 4.54 7.29
C ARG A 8 11.88 3.62 6.76
N TYR A 9 11.96 2.41 7.28
CA TYR A 9 12.91 1.41 6.79
C TYR A 9 12.73 1.15 5.28
N ILE A 10 11.48 1.04 4.79
CA ILE A 10 11.19 0.90 3.36
C ILE A 10 11.76 2.09 2.59
N HIS A 11 11.49 3.32 3.02
CA HIS A 11 11.98 4.52 2.34
C HIS A 11 13.51 4.61 2.32
N GLU A 12 14.18 4.40 3.47
CA GLU A 12 15.64 4.40 3.58
C GLU A 12 16.28 3.36 2.66
N LYS A 13 15.68 2.18 2.57
CA LYS A 13 16.14 1.13 1.67
C LYS A 13 15.93 1.49 0.19
N LEU A 14 14.80 2.09 -0.15
CA LEU A 14 14.52 2.52 -1.52
C LEU A 14 15.47 3.63 -1.98
N GLU A 15 15.78 4.58 -1.12
CA GLU A 15 16.76 5.63 -1.39
C GLU A 15 18.16 5.07 -1.65
N ARG A 16 18.53 4.01 -0.93
CA ARG A 16 19.85 3.38 -1.05
C ARG A 16 19.95 2.39 -2.22
N ASP A 17 18.97 1.51 -2.36
CA ASP A 17 19.05 0.33 -3.23
C ASP A 17 18.16 0.46 -4.48
N GLY A 18 17.20 1.40 -4.50
CA GLY A 18 16.30 1.67 -5.63
C GLY A 18 15.27 0.59 -5.93
N GLY A 19 15.35 -0.58 -5.25
CA GLY A 19 14.41 -1.67 -5.41
C GLY A 19 14.46 -2.64 -4.22
N LEU A 20 13.29 -3.18 -3.83
CA LEU A 20 13.12 -4.07 -2.68
C LEU A 20 12.54 -5.42 -3.07
N LEU A 21 12.97 -6.46 -2.37
CA LEU A 21 12.33 -7.78 -2.38
C LEU A 21 11.54 -8.00 -1.09
N LEU A 22 10.24 -8.22 -1.22
CA LEU A 22 9.34 -8.54 -0.12
C LEU A 22 8.92 -10.01 -0.25
N ALA A 23 9.29 -10.84 0.71
CA ALA A 23 8.97 -12.27 0.72
C ALA A 23 7.68 -12.51 1.50
N LEU A 24 6.65 -13.06 0.83
CA LEU A 24 5.36 -13.38 1.44
C LEU A 24 5.37 -14.80 1.99
N ILE A 25 5.07 -14.94 3.27
CA ILE A 25 4.79 -16.18 3.96
C ILE A 25 3.29 -16.28 4.19
N ASP A 26 2.71 -17.39 3.76
CA ASP A 26 1.31 -17.72 3.96
C ASP A 26 1.17 -18.74 5.10
N PRO A 27 0.74 -18.32 6.32
CA PRO A 27 0.64 -19.21 7.48
C PRO A 27 -0.29 -20.41 7.27
N ASP A 28 -1.25 -20.28 6.37
CA ASP A 28 -2.18 -21.37 6.02
C ASP A 28 -1.46 -22.52 5.30
N LYS A 29 -0.52 -22.19 4.41
CA LYS A 29 0.28 -23.16 3.65
C LYS A 29 1.59 -23.54 4.34
N GLN A 30 2.11 -22.63 5.13
CA GLN A 30 3.39 -22.73 5.82
C GLN A 30 3.24 -22.42 7.31
N PRO A 31 2.53 -23.28 8.07
CA PRO A 31 2.24 -23.00 9.47
C PRO A 31 3.47 -23.16 10.38
N PHE A 32 3.50 -22.36 11.44
CA PHE A 32 4.44 -22.47 12.56
C PHE A 32 5.92 -22.50 12.12
N GLU A 33 6.64 -23.54 12.52
CA GLU A 33 8.07 -23.74 12.27
C GLU A 33 8.42 -23.72 10.79
N LYS A 34 7.54 -24.26 9.94
CA LYS A 34 7.78 -24.27 8.49
C LYS A 34 7.87 -22.84 7.94
N GLY A 35 6.88 -21.99 8.24
CA GLY A 35 6.88 -20.59 7.81
C GLY A 35 8.03 -19.79 8.40
N ALA A 36 8.37 -20.03 9.67
CA ALA A 36 9.48 -19.37 10.33
C ALA A 36 10.83 -19.68 9.68
N LYS A 37 11.10 -20.96 9.33
CA LYS A 37 12.33 -21.37 8.63
C LYS A 37 12.39 -20.81 7.21
N VAL A 38 11.27 -20.77 6.49
CA VAL A 38 11.24 -20.17 5.15
C VAL A 38 11.49 -18.65 5.23
N ALA A 39 10.89 -17.96 6.20
CA ALA A 39 11.14 -16.53 6.43
C ALA A 39 12.61 -16.24 6.76
N GLU A 40 13.23 -17.08 7.60
CA GLU A 40 14.66 -17.02 7.94
C GLU A 40 15.54 -17.18 6.68
N ALA A 41 15.29 -18.22 5.88
CA ALA A 41 15.99 -18.44 4.62
C ALA A 41 15.81 -17.26 3.63
N CYS A 42 14.61 -16.67 3.58
CA CYS A 42 14.35 -15.48 2.78
C CYS A 42 15.15 -14.26 3.27
N ALA A 43 15.14 -13.99 4.58
CA ALA A 43 15.89 -12.88 5.16
C ALA A 43 17.41 -13.05 4.94
N GLU A 44 17.95 -14.26 5.16
CA GLU A 44 19.35 -14.58 4.88
C GLU A 44 19.69 -14.51 3.38
N GLY A 45 18.73 -14.79 2.50
CA GLY A 45 18.83 -14.61 1.06
C GLY A 45 18.81 -13.15 0.62
N GLY A 46 18.48 -12.23 1.51
CA GLY A 46 18.49 -10.79 1.25
C GLY A 46 17.12 -10.19 0.94
N ALA A 47 16.02 -10.85 1.33
CA ALA A 47 14.71 -10.20 1.37
C ALA A 47 14.75 -9.00 2.32
N ASP A 48 14.17 -7.89 1.91
CA ASP A 48 14.19 -6.64 2.68
C ASP A 48 13.02 -6.56 3.68
N VAL A 49 11.93 -7.26 3.41
CA VAL A 49 10.72 -7.31 4.25
C VAL A 49 10.15 -8.72 4.20
N ILE A 50 9.65 -9.20 5.33
CA ILE A 50 8.78 -10.38 5.38
C ILE A 50 7.33 -9.92 5.43
N LEU A 51 6.56 -10.28 4.43
CA LEU A 51 5.10 -10.15 4.44
C LEU A 51 4.49 -11.40 5.05
N VAL A 52 3.48 -11.24 5.90
CA VAL A 52 2.73 -12.35 6.47
C VAL A 52 1.26 -12.17 6.16
N GLY A 53 0.67 -13.11 5.45
CA GLY A 53 -0.72 -13.04 5.04
C GLY A 53 -1.16 -14.24 4.23
N GLY A 54 -2.36 -14.15 3.70
CA GLY A 54 -2.98 -15.16 2.86
C GLY A 54 -4.43 -14.79 2.60
N SER A 55 -4.92 -15.14 1.43
CA SER A 55 -6.29 -14.81 1.02
C SER A 55 -7.35 -15.58 1.81
N ILE A 56 -7.02 -16.78 2.31
CA ILE A 56 -7.94 -17.70 3.01
C ILE A 56 -7.14 -18.40 4.12
N GLY A 57 -7.72 -18.53 5.33
CA GLY A 57 -7.21 -19.41 6.38
C GLY A 57 -6.11 -18.85 7.29
N ALA A 58 -5.37 -17.84 6.88
CA ALA A 58 -4.26 -17.23 7.64
C ALA A 58 -4.77 -16.34 8.79
N GLN A 59 -5.40 -16.93 9.83
CA GLN A 59 -5.98 -16.16 10.94
C GLN A 59 -5.90 -16.89 12.28
N GLY A 60 -6.12 -16.13 13.37
CA GLY A 60 -6.14 -16.67 14.73
C GLY A 60 -4.81 -17.30 15.13
N LEU A 61 -4.88 -18.46 15.79
CA LEU A 61 -3.71 -19.12 16.39
C LEU A 61 -2.59 -19.47 15.40
N ILE A 62 -2.96 -19.84 14.16
CA ILE A 62 -1.98 -20.16 13.11
C ILE A 62 -1.19 -18.90 12.74
N LEU A 63 -1.88 -17.79 12.54
CA LEU A 63 -1.25 -16.49 12.25
C LEU A 63 -0.34 -16.07 13.42
N ASP A 64 -0.88 -16.05 14.64
CA ASP A 64 -0.18 -15.55 15.82
C ASP A 64 1.11 -16.31 16.08
N LYS A 65 1.03 -17.64 16.15
CA LYS A 65 2.20 -18.49 16.40
C LYS A 65 3.22 -18.41 15.29
N THR A 66 2.78 -18.48 14.02
CA THR A 66 3.71 -18.39 12.89
C THR A 66 4.43 -17.05 12.86
N THR A 67 3.69 -15.93 13.02
CA THR A 67 4.29 -14.58 13.00
C THR A 67 5.25 -14.40 14.19
N LYS A 68 4.90 -14.90 15.37
CA LYS A 68 5.78 -14.87 16.55
C LYS A 68 7.08 -15.62 16.29
N MET A 69 7.00 -16.83 15.74
CA MET A 69 8.19 -17.65 15.42
C MET A 69 9.06 -17.02 14.32
N ILE A 70 8.44 -16.34 13.34
CA ILE A 70 9.16 -15.55 12.34
C ILE A 70 9.93 -14.43 13.03
N ARG A 71 9.28 -13.66 13.92
CA ARG A 71 9.89 -12.55 14.63
C ARG A 71 11.13 -12.95 15.45
N GLU A 72 11.15 -14.16 15.98
CA GLU A 72 12.28 -14.69 16.74
C GLU A 72 13.49 -15.03 15.87
N ARG A 73 13.35 -15.08 14.54
CA ARG A 73 14.38 -15.54 13.57
C ARG A 73 14.86 -14.48 12.59
N VAL A 74 14.07 -13.41 12.36
CA VAL A 74 14.40 -12.43 11.34
C VAL A 74 14.68 -11.06 11.94
N ASN A 75 15.62 -10.31 11.32
CA ASN A 75 15.96 -8.95 11.70
C ASN A 75 15.41 -7.88 10.73
N VAL A 76 14.62 -8.30 9.74
CA VAL A 76 13.94 -7.40 8.81
C VAL A 76 12.50 -7.15 9.27
N PRO A 77 11.86 -6.03 8.86
CA PRO A 77 10.48 -5.76 9.24
C PRO A 77 9.51 -6.86 8.80
N ILE A 78 8.54 -7.14 9.68
CA ILE A 78 7.42 -8.03 9.41
C ILE A 78 6.18 -7.17 9.20
N ILE A 79 5.58 -7.25 8.01
CA ILE A 79 4.40 -6.47 7.65
C ILE A 79 3.25 -7.42 7.34
N LEU A 80 2.10 -7.22 7.98
CA LEU A 80 0.92 -8.00 7.67
C LEU A 80 0.36 -7.61 6.31
N PHE A 81 0.00 -8.62 5.52
CA PHE A 81 -0.75 -8.50 4.28
C PHE A 81 -2.13 -9.14 4.47
N PRO A 82 -3.07 -8.42 5.13
CA PRO A 82 -4.26 -9.04 5.69
C PRO A 82 -5.31 -9.39 4.62
N GLY A 83 -5.85 -10.59 4.68
CA GLY A 83 -7.02 -11.01 3.90
C GLY A 83 -8.36 -10.54 4.49
N ASN A 84 -8.40 -10.24 5.81
CA ASN A 84 -9.57 -9.72 6.53
C ASN A 84 -9.17 -9.23 7.94
N VAL A 85 -10.13 -8.78 8.75
CA VAL A 85 -9.88 -8.30 10.13
C VAL A 85 -9.28 -9.38 11.04
N GLY A 86 -9.59 -10.65 10.79
CA GLY A 86 -9.05 -11.78 11.57
C GLY A 86 -7.57 -12.09 11.27
N THR A 87 -6.99 -11.44 10.26
CA THR A 87 -5.58 -11.60 9.86
C THR A 87 -4.69 -10.49 10.41
N ILE A 88 -4.99 -10.01 11.62
CA ILE A 88 -4.20 -8.99 12.33
C ILE A 88 -3.65 -9.62 13.62
N THR A 89 -2.34 -9.47 13.86
CA THR A 89 -1.63 -10.00 15.03
C THR A 89 -0.67 -8.96 15.60
N PRO A 90 -0.44 -8.92 16.93
CA PRO A 90 0.49 -7.96 17.54
C PRO A 90 1.98 -8.31 17.33
N TYR A 91 2.28 -9.45 16.73
CA TYR A 91 3.65 -9.92 16.53
C TYR A 91 4.32 -9.34 15.28
N ALA A 92 3.62 -8.56 14.47
CA ALA A 92 4.17 -7.84 13.32
C ALA A 92 4.58 -6.41 13.69
N ASP A 93 5.42 -5.77 12.86
CA ASP A 93 5.84 -4.37 13.02
C ASP A 93 4.83 -3.40 12.43
N ALA A 94 4.19 -3.80 11.32
CA ALA A 94 3.22 -2.98 10.62
C ALA A 94 2.15 -3.83 9.93
N VAL A 95 1.14 -3.16 9.40
CA VAL A 95 0.10 -3.77 8.57
C VAL A 95 -0.12 -2.92 7.33
N TYR A 96 -0.23 -3.53 6.17
CA TYR A 96 -0.84 -2.89 5.02
C TYR A 96 -2.30 -2.58 5.37
N PHE A 97 -2.53 -1.34 5.76
CA PHE A 97 -3.89 -0.84 5.98
C PHE A 97 -4.51 -0.55 4.62
N MET A 98 -4.77 -1.64 3.91
CA MET A 98 -5.08 -1.60 2.49
C MET A 98 -6.57 -1.49 2.23
N TYR A 99 -6.89 -0.86 1.11
CA TYR A 99 -8.20 -0.80 0.50
C TYR A 99 -8.11 -1.18 -0.98
N VAL A 100 -9.03 -2.06 -1.42
CA VAL A 100 -9.03 -2.58 -2.80
C VAL A 100 -9.73 -1.58 -3.70
N LEU A 101 -8.96 -0.77 -4.41
CA LEU A 101 -9.45 0.39 -5.17
C LEU A 101 -10.42 0.02 -6.30
N ASN A 102 -10.26 -1.15 -6.90
CA ASN A 102 -11.11 -1.63 -7.98
C ASN A 102 -12.09 -2.73 -7.56
N SER A 103 -12.35 -2.88 -6.24
CA SER A 103 -13.42 -3.75 -5.76
C SER A 103 -14.80 -3.14 -6.08
N ARG A 104 -15.76 -4.01 -6.37
CA ARG A 104 -17.20 -3.67 -6.49
C ARG A 104 -17.92 -3.69 -5.14
N GLU A 105 -17.24 -4.09 -4.07
CA GLU A 105 -17.78 -4.25 -2.73
C GLU A 105 -17.29 -3.12 -1.82
N VAL A 106 -18.21 -2.37 -1.23
CA VAL A 106 -17.90 -1.34 -0.23
C VAL A 106 -17.10 -1.92 0.94
N TYR A 107 -17.31 -3.20 1.25
CA TYR A 107 -16.57 -3.91 2.30
C TYR A 107 -15.05 -3.76 2.13
N TRP A 108 -14.52 -4.00 0.93
CA TRP A 108 -13.08 -3.97 0.65
C TRP A 108 -12.52 -2.56 0.48
N VAL A 109 -13.40 -1.57 0.23
CA VAL A 109 -13.00 -0.18 0.02
C VAL A 109 -12.96 0.62 1.33
N SER A 110 -13.87 0.36 2.27
CA SER A 110 -13.98 1.14 3.51
C SER A 110 -14.43 0.37 4.74
N THR A 111 -15.34 -0.62 4.62
CA THR A 111 -15.95 -1.25 5.80
C THR A 111 -14.94 -2.06 6.60
N VAL A 112 -14.10 -2.86 5.95
CA VAL A 112 -13.06 -3.67 6.63
C VAL A 112 -12.03 -2.78 7.32
N GLN A 113 -11.73 -1.60 6.77
CA GLN A 113 -10.83 -0.62 7.39
C GLN A 113 -11.45 0.00 8.65
N ILE A 114 -12.76 0.29 8.61
CA ILE A 114 -13.50 0.79 9.80
C ILE A 114 -13.47 -0.27 10.91
N GLN A 115 -13.68 -1.54 10.59
CA GLN A 115 -13.63 -2.65 11.56
C GLN A 115 -12.21 -2.91 12.08
N GLY A 116 -11.19 -2.83 11.19
CA GLY A 116 -9.78 -3.12 11.51
C GLY A 116 -9.09 -2.01 12.30
N ALA A 117 -9.44 -0.74 12.08
CA ALA A 117 -8.75 0.40 12.69
C ALA A 117 -8.66 0.35 14.23
N PRO A 118 -9.74 0.04 14.99
CA PRO A 118 -9.65 -0.10 16.44
C PRO A 118 -8.77 -1.28 16.87
N VAL A 119 -8.73 -2.36 16.07
CA VAL A 119 -7.91 -3.54 16.34
C VAL A 119 -6.43 -3.20 16.17
N VAL A 120 -6.05 -2.62 15.04
CA VAL A 120 -4.70 -2.14 14.76
C VAL A 120 -4.21 -1.18 15.83
N LYS A 121 -5.05 -0.21 16.21
CA LYS A 121 -4.73 0.76 17.28
C LYS A 121 -4.47 0.09 18.63
N ARG A 122 -5.29 -0.89 18.99
CA ARG A 122 -5.16 -1.64 20.27
C ARG A 122 -3.91 -2.51 20.29
N MET A 123 -3.56 -3.13 19.16
CA MET A 123 -2.38 -3.98 19.04
C MET A 123 -1.08 -3.19 18.96
N GLY A 124 -1.14 -1.88 18.69
CA GLY A 124 0.03 -1.00 18.65
C GLY A 124 0.94 -1.23 17.45
N ILE A 125 0.45 -1.88 16.39
CA ILE A 125 1.19 -2.06 15.13
C ILE A 125 1.00 -0.84 14.21
N ASP A 126 2.02 -0.52 13.41
CA ASP A 126 2.00 0.65 12.54
C ASP A 126 1.10 0.41 11.30
N PRO A 127 0.03 1.19 11.06
CA PRO A 127 -0.74 1.10 9.83
C PRO A 127 -0.02 1.84 8.69
N ILE A 128 0.16 1.16 7.57
CA ILE A 128 0.67 1.75 6.32
C ILE A 128 -0.51 1.86 5.35
N PRO A 129 -1.08 3.05 5.08
CA PRO A 129 -2.15 3.23 4.11
C PRO A 129 -1.72 2.73 2.73
N THR A 130 -2.38 1.70 2.23
CA THR A 130 -1.97 0.99 1.02
C THR A 130 -3.13 0.91 0.03
N GLY A 131 -2.97 1.53 -1.14
CA GLY A 131 -3.89 1.35 -2.26
C GLY A 131 -3.58 0.04 -2.98
N TYR A 132 -4.55 -0.87 -3.02
CA TYR A 132 -4.39 -2.20 -3.58
C TYR A 132 -5.24 -2.35 -4.84
N ILE A 133 -4.63 -2.78 -5.93
CA ILE A 133 -5.24 -2.83 -7.27
C ILE A 133 -5.04 -4.22 -7.85
N ILE A 134 -6.12 -4.88 -8.21
CA ILE A 134 -6.09 -6.22 -8.77
C ILE A 134 -6.10 -6.16 -10.28
N LEU A 135 -5.06 -6.73 -10.88
CA LEU A 135 -4.91 -6.90 -12.33
C LEU A 135 -5.41 -8.29 -12.74
N GLU A 136 -5.63 -8.50 -14.03
CA GLU A 136 -5.78 -9.84 -14.58
C GLU A 136 -4.53 -10.70 -14.30
N PRO A 137 -4.70 -12.02 -14.08
CA PRO A 137 -5.93 -12.79 -14.01
C PRO A 137 -6.62 -12.75 -12.62
N GLY A 138 -6.11 -12.04 -11.63
CA GLY A 138 -6.68 -11.82 -10.31
C GLY A 138 -6.66 -13.03 -9.37
N LYS A 139 -6.77 -14.25 -9.91
CA LYS A 139 -6.77 -15.50 -9.13
C LYS A 139 -7.70 -15.42 -7.89
N ALA A 140 -7.29 -16.01 -6.75
CA ALA A 140 -8.09 -16.05 -5.53
C ALA A 140 -8.43 -14.65 -4.99
N VAL A 141 -7.47 -13.72 -5.00
CA VAL A 141 -7.69 -12.37 -4.47
C VAL A 141 -8.70 -11.58 -5.32
N GLY A 142 -8.69 -11.75 -6.64
CA GLY A 142 -9.68 -11.13 -7.54
C GLY A 142 -11.10 -11.62 -7.26
N TRP A 143 -11.25 -12.92 -7.02
CA TRP A 143 -12.55 -13.53 -6.70
C TRP A 143 -13.06 -13.09 -5.32
N ILE A 144 -12.22 -13.17 -4.28
CA ILE A 144 -12.58 -12.83 -2.89
C ILE A 144 -12.96 -11.36 -2.75
N SER A 145 -12.19 -10.48 -3.39
CA SER A 145 -12.43 -9.03 -3.31
C SER A 145 -13.49 -8.52 -4.28
N ASN A 146 -14.11 -9.40 -5.09
CA ASN A 146 -15.03 -9.02 -6.17
C ASN A 146 -14.47 -7.86 -7.00
N ALA A 147 -13.19 -7.98 -7.39
CA ALA A 147 -12.49 -6.92 -8.09
C ALA A 147 -12.96 -6.82 -9.55
N ASN A 148 -13.11 -5.58 -10.03
CA ASN A 148 -13.19 -5.30 -11.45
C ASN A 148 -11.77 -5.35 -12.01
N LEU A 149 -11.31 -6.54 -12.42
CA LEU A 149 -9.93 -6.80 -12.82
C LEU A 149 -9.51 -5.84 -13.95
N ILE A 150 -8.34 -5.23 -13.80
CA ILE A 150 -7.78 -4.37 -14.84
C ILE A 150 -7.02 -5.24 -15.85
N PRO A 151 -7.41 -5.20 -17.14
CA PRO A 151 -6.71 -5.95 -18.18
C PRO A 151 -5.24 -5.51 -18.30
N HIS A 152 -4.36 -6.46 -18.57
CA HIS A 152 -2.93 -6.17 -18.78
C HIS A 152 -2.65 -5.19 -19.94
N SER A 153 -3.54 -5.09 -20.90
CA SER A 153 -3.47 -4.14 -22.02
C SER A 153 -3.89 -2.72 -21.64
N ARG A 154 -4.44 -2.49 -20.45
CA ARG A 154 -5.01 -1.21 -20.00
C ARG A 154 -4.18 -0.54 -18.91
N GLY A 155 -2.91 -0.27 -19.23
CA GLY A 155 -2.02 0.48 -18.34
C GLY A 155 -2.53 1.86 -17.95
N ASP A 156 -3.33 2.51 -18.81
CA ASP A 156 -4.00 3.77 -18.55
C ASP A 156 -5.02 3.67 -17.40
N LEU A 157 -5.83 2.61 -17.36
CA LEU A 157 -6.76 2.36 -16.24
C LEU A 157 -6.02 2.03 -14.94
N ALA A 158 -4.95 1.24 -15.02
CA ALA A 158 -4.12 0.94 -13.86
C ALA A 158 -3.48 2.21 -13.29
N ALA A 159 -2.93 3.08 -14.14
CA ALA A 159 -2.33 4.35 -13.76
C ALA A 159 -3.36 5.31 -13.13
N ALA A 160 -4.54 5.47 -13.75
CA ALA A 160 -5.61 6.31 -13.21
C ALA A 160 -6.09 5.82 -11.84
N THR A 161 -6.25 4.50 -11.67
CA THR A 161 -6.66 3.90 -10.39
C THR A 161 -5.58 4.10 -9.32
N ALA A 162 -4.32 3.94 -9.69
CA ALA A 162 -3.19 4.12 -8.77
C ALA A 162 -3.06 5.58 -8.30
N LEU A 163 -3.20 6.54 -9.21
CA LEU A 163 -3.18 7.97 -8.90
C LEU A 163 -4.35 8.36 -7.98
N ALA A 164 -5.55 7.80 -8.22
CA ALA A 164 -6.68 7.99 -7.33
C ALA A 164 -6.37 7.47 -5.92
N GLY A 165 -5.72 6.31 -5.80
CA GLY A 165 -5.27 5.76 -4.52
C GLY A 165 -4.29 6.68 -3.79
N GLU A 166 -3.32 7.26 -4.48
CA GLU A 166 -2.41 8.25 -3.91
C GLU A 166 -3.16 9.50 -3.42
N TYR A 167 -4.10 10.02 -4.22
CA TYR A 167 -4.92 11.17 -3.82
C TYR A 167 -5.87 10.87 -2.64
N MET A 168 -6.28 9.61 -2.48
CA MET A 168 -7.03 9.15 -1.30
C MET A 168 -6.14 8.95 -0.05
N GLY A 169 -4.83 9.16 -0.17
CA GLY A 169 -3.89 9.12 0.94
C GLY A 169 -3.12 7.81 1.08
N ALA A 170 -3.08 6.96 0.06
CA ALA A 170 -2.17 5.82 0.04
C ALA A 170 -0.72 6.30 0.12
N ARG A 171 0.06 5.64 0.95
CA ARG A 171 1.51 5.88 1.06
C ARG A 171 2.34 4.78 0.38
N ILE A 172 1.68 3.70 0.00
CA ILE A 172 2.19 2.65 -0.87
C ILE A 172 1.06 2.27 -1.84
N ILE A 173 1.41 2.06 -3.10
CA ILE A 173 0.51 1.44 -4.08
C ILE A 173 1.03 0.04 -4.40
N VAL A 174 0.12 -0.92 -4.45
CA VAL A 174 0.41 -2.30 -4.86
C VAL A 174 -0.51 -2.68 -6.01
N THR A 175 0.06 -3.16 -7.11
CA THR A 175 -0.70 -3.86 -8.15
C THR A 175 -0.41 -5.36 -8.08
N ASP A 176 -1.44 -6.19 -8.20
CA ASP A 176 -1.31 -7.63 -8.04
C ASP A 176 -2.08 -8.40 -9.11
N SER A 177 -1.38 -9.25 -9.85
CA SER A 177 -1.99 -10.19 -10.80
C SER A 177 -2.54 -11.47 -10.14
N GLY A 178 -2.39 -11.58 -8.81
CA GLY A 178 -2.84 -12.72 -8.02
C GLY A 178 -1.77 -13.79 -7.83
N SER A 179 -1.81 -14.42 -6.64
CA SER A 179 -0.93 -15.54 -6.30
C SER A 179 -1.11 -16.68 -7.30
N GLY A 180 0.00 -17.20 -7.83
CA GLY A 180 -0.02 -18.27 -8.84
C GLY A 180 -0.29 -17.80 -10.27
N ALA A 181 -0.30 -16.50 -10.57
CA ALA A 181 -0.32 -16.01 -11.95
C ALA A 181 0.87 -16.60 -12.74
N GLU A 182 0.65 -16.92 -14.02
CA GLU A 182 1.66 -17.61 -14.84
C GLU A 182 2.83 -16.71 -15.21
N HIS A 183 2.50 -15.46 -15.52
CA HIS A 183 3.46 -14.43 -15.92
C HIS A 183 3.18 -13.14 -15.17
N PRO A 184 4.20 -12.29 -14.94
CA PRO A 184 3.98 -10.94 -14.42
C PRO A 184 3.27 -10.07 -15.46
N ALA A 185 2.70 -8.95 -15.00
CA ALA A 185 2.13 -7.94 -15.88
C ALA A 185 3.19 -7.39 -16.86
N PRO A 186 2.77 -6.96 -18.07
CA PRO A 186 3.68 -6.34 -19.04
C PRO A 186 4.41 -5.12 -18.47
N PRO A 187 5.70 -4.93 -18.81
CA PRO A 187 6.48 -3.77 -18.37
C PRO A 187 5.82 -2.42 -18.70
N GLU A 188 5.07 -2.34 -19.79
CA GLU A 188 4.34 -1.14 -20.22
C GLU A 188 3.29 -0.72 -19.20
N LEU A 189 2.55 -1.68 -18.62
CA LEU A 189 1.56 -1.42 -17.56
C LEU A 189 2.27 -0.90 -16.31
N VAL A 190 3.34 -1.58 -15.88
CA VAL A 190 4.13 -1.18 -14.70
C VAL A 190 4.68 0.24 -14.88
N ARG A 191 5.19 0.56 -16.06
CA ARG A 191 5.70 1.91 -16.41
C ARG A 191 4.59 2.95 -16.36
N ALA A 192 3.41 2.63 -16.91
CA ALA A 192 2.27 3.53 -16.87
C ALA A 192 1.85 3.85 -15.43
N VAL A 193 1.75 2.85 -14.56
CA VAL A 193 1.44 3.05 -13.14
C VAL A 193 2.49 3.91 -12.45
N LYS A 194 3.79 3.59 -12.61
CA LYS A 194 4.85 4.35 -11.92
C LYS A 194 4.96 5.78 -12.42
N SER A 195 4.64 6.05 -13.68
CA SER A 195 4.78 7.40 -14.27
C SER A 195 3.91 8.47 -13.60
N VAL A 196 2.85 8.08 -12.90
CA VAL A 196 1.91 9.00 -12.24
C VAL A 196 2.07 9.05 -10.72
N LEU A 197 2.89 8.17 -10.12
CA LEU A 197 3.01 8.02 -8.67
C LEU A 197 4.24 8.72 -8.10
N THR A 198 4.05 9.37 -6.97
CA THR A 198 5.13 9.92 -6.12
C THR A 198 5.47 8.99 -4.95
N VAL A 199 4.53 8.17 -4.52
CA VAL A 199 4.71 7.18 -3.45
C VAL A 199 5.37 5.89 -3.95
N PRO A 200 5.94 5.04 -3.06
CA PRO A 200 6.42 3.73 -3.42
C PRO A 200 5.37 2.86 -4.12
N TYR A 201 5.80 2.20 -5.18
CA TYR A 201 4.98 1.31 -5.98
C TYR A 201 5.54 -0.11 -5.96
N PHE A 202 4.78 -1.08 -5.45
CA PHE A 202 5.15 -2.49 -5.41
C PHE A 202 4.29 -3.30 -6.36
N TYR A 203 4.92 -4.29 -6.97
CA TYR A 203 4.29 -5.24 -7.87
C TYR A 203 4.20 -6.63 -7.23
N ALA A 204 3.07 -7.33 -7.41
CA ALA A 204 2.83 -8.70 -6.97
C ALA A 204 2.24 -9.55 -8.10
N GLY A 205 2.46 -10.87 -8.01
CA GLY A 205 1.88 -11.87 -8.92
C GLY A 205 2.77 -12.24 -10.12
N GLY A 206 2.95 -13.53 -10.32
CA GLY A 206 3.61 -14.11 -11.52
C GLY A 206 5.13 -13.97 -11.60
N CYS A 207 5.80 -13.24 -10.71
CA CYS A 207 7.25 -13.08 -10.72
C CYS A 207 7.93 -14.26 -10.02
N ARG A 208 8.75 -15.04 -10.77
CA ARG A 208 9.38 -16.28 -10.29
C ARG A 208 10.89 -16.34 -10.50
N THR A 209 11.44 -15.49 -11.37
CA THR A 209 12.87 -15.49 -11.73
C THR A 209 13.51 -14.13 -11.56
N ALA A 210 14.84 -14.10 -11.50
CA ALA A 210 15.62 -12.88 -11.40
C ALA A 210 15.41 -11.96 -12.62
N GLU A 211 15.28 -12.56 -13.82
CA GLU A 211 15.07 -11.82 -15.08
C GLU A 211 13.70 -11.12 -15.07
N GLN A 212 12.65 -11.82 -14.64
CA GLN A 212 11.32 -11.24 -14.50
C GLN A 212 11.34 -10.09 -13.49
N ALA A 213 12.01 -10.28 -12.34
CA ALA A 213 12.17 -9.26 -11.32
C ALA A 213 12.91 -8.02 -11.88
N THR A 214 14.02 -8.24 -12.60
CA THR A 214 14.77 -7.18 -13.29
C THR A 214 13.86 -6.36 -14.22
N GLY A 215 13.05 -7.06 -15.04
CA GLY A 215 12.12 -6.40 -15.98
C GLY A 215 11.12 -5.49 -15.29
N ILE A 216 10.52 -5.93 -14.18
CA ILE A 216 9.53 -5.17 -13.39
C ILE A 216 10.18 -3.96 -12.72
N ILE A 217 11.39 -4.10 -12.13
CA ILE A 217 12.10 -2.97 -11.51
C ILE A 217 12.54 -1.96 -12.57
N LYS A 218 13.08 -2.40 -13.71
CA LYS A 218 13.44 -1.52 -14.84
C LYS A 218 12.23 -0.80 -15.45
N ALA A 219 11.06 -1.42 -15.37
CA ALA A 219 9.81 -0.76 -15.76
C ALA A 219 9.35 0.33 -14.77
N GLY A 220 9.93 0.39 -13.57
CA GLY A 220 9.73 1.49 -12.63
C GLY A 220 9.19 1.08 -11.26
N ALA A 221 8.79 -0.18 -11.03
CA ALA A 221 8.39 -0.61 -9.71
C ALA A 221 9.51 -0.39 -8.68
N ASP A 222 9.13 -0.09 -7.45
CA ASP A 222 10.06 0.15 -6.34
C ASP A 222 10.27 -1.13 -5.50
N GLY A 223 9.48 -2.17 -5.74
CA GLY A 223 9.65 -3.46 -5.09
C GLY A 223 8.77 -4.53 -5.69
N ILE A 224 9.11 -5.77 -5.38
CA ILE A 224 8.41 -6.96 -5.84
C ILE A 224 8.04 -7.82 -4.64
N GLN A 225 6.78 -8.25 -4.60
CA GLN A 225 6.26 -9.18 -3.60
C GLN A 225 6.23 -10.59 -4.20
N VAL A 226 6.87 -11.53 -3.52
CA VAL A 226 7.02 -12.92 -3.98
C VAL A 226 6.49 -13.87 -2.92
N GLY A 227 5.49 -14.69 -3.27
CA GLY A 227 4.92 -15.73 -2.40
C GLY A 227 5.05 -17.11 -3.02
N THR A 228 4.24 -17.43 -4.01
CA THR A 228 4.11 -18.76 -4.62
C THR A 228 5.44 -19.38 -5.07
N ALA A 229 6.38 -18.56 -5.51
CA ALA A 229 7.72 -19.04 -5.92
C ALA A 229 8.54 -19.62 -4.75
N LEU A 230 8.13 -19.36 -3.48
CA LEU A 230 8.79 -19.79 -2.24
C LEU A 230 7.99 -20.85 -1.48
N GLU A 231 6.68 -20.98 -1.76
CA GLU A 231 5.75 -21.82 -1.01
C GLU A 231 6.00 -23.32 -1.18
N PHE A 232 6.38 -23.75 -2.39
CA PHE A 232 6.45 -25.14 -2.79
C PHE A 232 7.86 -25.73 -2.75
N GLU A 233 8.88 -24.92 -2.41
CA GLU A 233 10.24 -25.43 -2.30
C GLU A 233 10.46 -26.01 -0.89
N ALA A 234 10.76 -27.29 -0.84
CA ALA A 234 11.01 -28.00 0.42
C ALA A 234 12.44 -27.79 0.93
N ASP A 235 13.37 -27.48 0.04
CA ASP A 235 14.78 -27.27 0.35
C ASP A 235 15.04 -25.79 0.66
N LEU A 236 15.28 -25.51 1.92
CA LEU A 236 15.55 -24.16 2.41
C LEU A 236 16.81 -23.52 1.80
N THR A 237 17.78 -24.34 1.40
CA THR A 237 18.99 -23.85 0.71
C THR A 237 18.61 -23.29 -0.66
N LYS A 238 17.75 -23.98 -1.40
CA LYS A 238 17.24 -23.50 -2.68
C LYS A 238 16.37 -22.26 -2.54
N VAL A 239 15.53 -22.18 -1.48
CA VAL A 239 14.78 -20.95 -1.16
C VAL A 239 15.74 -19.78 -0.99
N LYS A 240 16.78 -19.94 -0.14
CA LYS A 240 17.78 -18.91 0.11
C LYS A 240 18.52 -18.49 -1.16
N GLU A 241 18.99 -19.44 -1.96
CA GLU A 241 19.69 -19.17 -3.23
C GLU A 241 18.80 -18.42 -4.23
N LYS A 242 17.55 -18.83 -4.37
CA LYS A 242 16.56 -18.16 -5.21
C LYS A 242 16.31 -16.72 -4.78
N VAL A 243 16.09 -16.52 -3.50
CA VAL A 243 15.88 -15.17 -2.93
C VAL A 243 17.14 -14.33 -3.12
N LYS A 244 18.33 -14.89 -2.92
CA LYS A 244 19.62 -14.21 -3.12
C LYS A 244 19.77 -13.75 -4.58
N SER A 245 19.49 -14.61 -5.53
CA SER A 245 19.53 -14.29 -6.96
C SER A 245 18.56 -13.16 -7.32
N MET A 246 17.29 -13.27 -6.87
CA MET A 246 16.28 -12.24 -7.13
C MET A 246 16.60 -10.92 -6.43
N SER A 247 17.01 -10.95 -5.16
CA SER A 247 17.37 -9.75 -4.40
C SER A 247 18.56 -9.02 -5.04
N HIS A 248 19.58 -9.74 -5.47
CA HIS A 248 20.72 -9.17 -6.19
C HIS A 248 20.28 -8.46 -7.47
N ALA A 249 19.49 -9.13 -8.31
CA ALA A 249 19.00 -8.60 -9.58
C ALA A 249 18.10 -7.35 -9.37
N ILE A 250 17.23 -7.38 -8.36
CA ILE A 250 16.36 -6.25 -7.99
C ILE A 250 17.20 -5.04 -7.58
N LYS A 251 18.21 -5.22 -6.71
CA LYS A 251 19.06 -4.12 -6.22
C LYS A 251 19.98 -3.58 -7.30
N GLU A 252 20.46 -4.43 -8.21
CA GLU A 252 21.25 -3.98 -9.37
C GLU A 252 20.39 -3.11 -10.29
N ALA A 253 19.22 -3.61 -10.71
CA ALA A 253 18.27 -2.85 -11.52
C ALA A 253 17.78 -1.58 -10.82
N GLY A 254 17.57 -1.64 -9.51
CA GLY A 254 17.18 -0.49 -8.68
C GLY A 254 18.22 0.60 -8.67
N ARG A 255 19.50 0.26 -8.47
CA ARG A 255 20.62 1.23 -8.53
C ARG A 255 20.80 1.85 -9.91
N GLU A 256 20.58 1.07 -10.98
CA GLU A 256 20.56 1.62 -12.35
C GLU A 256 19.41 2.63 -12.52
N LYS A 257 18.22 2.27 -12.03
CA LYS A 257 17.04 3.15 -12.03
C LYS A 257 17.32 4.47 -11.30
N LEU A 258 17.94 4.44 -10.11
CA LEU A 258 18.28 5.64 -9.34
C LEU A 258 19.24 6.58 -10.09
N LYS A 259 20.18 6.03 -10.85
CA LYS A 259 21.12 6.86 -11.66
C LYS A 259 20.43 7.59 -12.81
N SER A 260 19.35 7.01 -13.34
CA SER A 260 18.62 7.55 -14.50
C SER A 260 17.45 8.46 -14.11
N GLN A 261 17.06 8.53 -12.83
CA GLN A 261 15.96 9.36 -12.39
C GLN A 261 16.41 10.80 -12.17
N PRO A 262 15.71 11.82 -12.70
CA PRO A 262 15.96 13.21 -12.37
C PRO A 262 15.74 13.40 -10.86
N LYS A 263 16.58 14.27 -10.23
CA LYS A 263 16.44 14.59 -8.80
C LYS A 263 15.04 15.12 -8.52
N TYR A 264 14.53 14.84 -7.32
CA TYR A 264 13.14 15.11 -6.89
C TYR A 264 12.66 16.55 -7.19
N GLU A 265 13.56 17.55 -7.16
CA GLU A 265 13.26 18.95 -7.49
C GLU A 265 12.88 19.16 -8.96
N GLU A 266 13.36 18.32 -9.88
CA GLU A 266 13.01 18.41 -11.30
C GLU A 266 11.67 17.73 -11.63
N ARG A 267 11.20 16.81 -10.77
CA ARG A 267 9.91 16.11 -10.98
C ARG A 267 8.71 17.02 -10.76
N SER A 268 8.80 18.01 -9.89
CA SER A 268 7.71 18.98 -9.63
C SER A 268 7.47 19.95 -10.79
N LEU A 269 8.45 20.10 -11.68
CA LEU A 269 8.39 20.98 -12.87
C LEU A 269 8.03 20.22 -14.15
N ILE A 270 8.08 18.87 -14.10
CA ILE A 270 7.73 18.03 -15.26
C ILE A 270 6.37 17.39 -15.02
N TRP A 271 5.35 18.20 -14.83
CA TRP A 271 4.01 17.91 -15.31
C TRP A 271 3.90 18.47 -16.73
N PRO A 272 4.62 17.87 -17.69
CA PRO A 272 4.29 18.09 -19.05
C PRO A 272 3.88 16.75 -19.60
N LEU A 273 2.72 16.77 -20.14
CA LEU A 273 2.53 16.01 -21.33
C LEU A 273 2.33 14.51 -21.13
N PHE A 274 1.20 14.14 -20.56
CA PHE A 274 0.40 13.18 -21.30
C PHE A 274 0.07 13.79 -22.69
N ARG A 275 1.10 14.00 -23.50
CA ARG A 275 0.98 13.89 -24.94
C ARG A 275 0.95 12.39 -25.22
N ALA A 276 -0.19 11.75 -24.93
CA ALA A 276 -0.58 10.62 -25.73
C ALA A 276 -0.37 11.05 -27.18
N PRO A 277 0.24 10.21 -28.04
CA PRO A 277 0.25 10.52 -29.45
C PRO A 277 -1.18 10.83 -29.83
N SER A 278 -1.40 12.00 -30.42
CA SER A 278 -2.68 12.66 -30.64
C SER A 278 -3.67 11.89 -31.56
N ARG A 279 -3.54 10.58 -31.67
CA ARG A 279 -4.38 9.68 -32.47
C ARG A 279 -5.33 8.79 -31.69
N LEU A 280 -5.27 8.75 -30.33
CA LEU A 280 -6.09 7.82 -29.54
C LEU A 280 -7.17 8.46 -28.64
N PHE A 281 -7.17 9.77 -28.46
CA PHE A 281 -8.24 10.45 -27.72
C PHE A 281 -8.76 11.66 -28.49
N LYS A 282 -9.70 11.41 -29.43
CA LYS A 282 -10.72 12.42 -29.72
C LYS A 282 -11.72 12.38 -28.57
N MET A 283 -11.43 13.08 -27.48
CA MET A 283 -12.46 13.41 -26.51
C MET A 283 -13.47 14.32 -27.21
N PRO A 284 -14.78 13.99 -27.12
CA PRO A 284 -15.79 14.97 -27.52
C PRO A 284 -15.55 16.25 -26.71
N ALA A 285 -15.66 17.40 -27.34
CA ALA A 285 -15.51 18.68 -26.67
C ALA A 285 -16.37 18.70 -25.41
N MET A 286 -15.77 18.81 -24.23
CA MET A 286 -16.52 18.93 -22.99
C MET A 286 -17.43 20.15 -23.09
N PRO A 287 -18.71 20.06 -22.74
CA PRO A 287 -19.57 21.22 -22.69
C PRO A 287 -18.92 22.24 -21.74
N LYS A 288 -18.83 23.49 -22.18
CA LYS A 288 -18.33 24.58 -21.34
C LYS A 288 -19.29 24.69 -20.14
N PHE A 289 -18.90 24.11 -19.02
CA PHE A 289 -19.58 24.36 -17.77
C PHE A 289 -19.31 25.83 -17.38
N ASN A 290 -20.35 26.65 -17.44
CA ASN A 290 -20.32 27.96 -16.82
C ASN A 290 -20.31 27.74 -15.30
N VAL A 291 -19.13 27.62 -14.73
CA VAL A 291 -18.97 27.58 -13.26
C VAL A 291 -19.29 29.00 -12.79
N PRO A 292 -20.36 29.21 -12.00
CA PRO A 292 -20.61 30.52 -11.42
C PRO A 292 -19.37 30.90 -10.61
N LYS A 293 -18.78 32.07 -10.91
CA LYS A 293 -17.74 32.63 -10.08
C LYS A 293 -18.35 32.97 -8.73
N PHE A 294 -18.11 32.13 -7.73
CA PHE A 294 -18.40 32.46 -6.35
C PHE A 294 -17.38 33.50 -5.89
N GLU A 295 -17.70 34.77 -6.06
CA GLU A 295 -16.99 35.85 -5.40
C GLU A 295 -17.46 35.88 -3.94
N PHE A 296 -16.68 35.29 -3.07
CA PHE A 296 -16.83 35.50 -1.62
C PHE A 296 -16.39 36.91 -1.30
N LYS A 297 -17.36 37.81 -1.08
CA LYS A 297 -17.05 39.15 -0.59
C LYS A 297 -16.44 39.03 0.81
N ARG A 298 -15.22 39.54 0.95
CA ARG A 298 -14.43 39.51 2.20
C ARG A 298 -15.24 40.01 3.42
N GLU A 299 -16.11 41.00 3.22
CA GLU A 299 -17.03 41.53 4.21
C GLU A 299 -18.03 40.51 4.80
N GLN A 300 -18.51 39.56 3.98
CA GLN A 300 -19.43 38.52 4.45
C GLN A 300 -18.73 37.46 5.32
N ILE A 301 -17.45 37.21 5.07
CA ILE A 301 -16.65 36.32 5.89
C ILE A 301 -16.33 36.96 7.23
N GLU A 302 -15.98 38.27 7.23
CA GLU A 302 -15.70 39.02 8.46
C GLU A 302 -16.94 39.19 9.34
N GLN A 303 -18.11 39.39 8.75
CA GLN A 303 -19.38 39.41 9.52
C GLN A 303 -19.70 38.07 10.17
N LYS A 304 -19.56 36.94 9.44
CA LYS A 304 -19.80 35.61 10.02
C LYS A 304 -18.78 35.25 11.11
N LEU A 305 -17.53 35.67 10.96
CA LEU A 305 -16.51 35.50 11.99
C LEU A 305 -16.80 36.33 13.26
N ALA A 306 -17.32 37.53 13.11
CA ALA A 306 -17.71 38.38 14.23
C ALA A 306 -18.94 37.81 14.98
N GLU A 307 -19.92 37.28 14.25
CA GLU A 307 -21.07 36.59 14.86
C GLU A 307 -20.63 35.32 15.62
N HIS A 308 -19.73 34.54 15.06
CA HIS A 308 -19.21 33.32 15.72
C HIS A 308 -18.46 33.65 17.02
N LYS A 309 -17.66 34.71 17.04
CA LYS A 309 -17.00 35.20 18.27
C LYS A 309 -17.98 35.67 19.32
N LYS A 310 -19.09 36.37 18.96
CA LYS A 310 -20.14 36.74 19.88
C LYS A 310 -20.85 35.55 20.50
N ILE A 311 -21.15 34.52 19.70
CA ILE A 311 -21.77 33.28 20.19
C ILE A 311 -20.86 32.59 21.22
N GLN A 312 -19.57 32.44 20.93
CA GLN A 312 -18.60 31.84 21.87
C GLN A 312 -18.49 32.62 23.19
N GLN A 313 -18.54 33.96 23.14
CA GLN A 313 -18.55 34.78 24.36
C GLN A 313 -19.84 34.60 25.21
N ILE A 314 -20.99 34.47 24.57
CA ILE A 314 -22.27 34.22 25.25
C ILE A 314 -22.25 32.83 25.91
N GLU A 315 -21.73 31.81 25.24
CA GLU A 315 -21.60 30.45 25.82
C GLU A 315 -20.65 30.43 27.02
N ALA A 316 -19.52 31.15 26.94
CA ALA A 316 -18.60 31.26 28.05
C ALA A 316 -19.22 31.96 29.27
N ILE A 317 -20.06 32.99 29.06
CA ILE A 317 -20.80 33.66 30.11
C ILE A 317 -21.86 32.74 30.74
N LYS A 318 -22.62 32.00 29.91
CA LYS A 318 -23.61 31.00 30.38
C LYS A 318 -22.95 29.92 31.24
N ALA A 319 -21.79 29.42 30.82
CA ALA A 319 -21.01 28.41 31.57
C ALA A 319 -20.56 28.96 32.94
N ARG A 320 -20.09 30.20 33.01
CA ARG A 320 -19.70 30.87 34.28
C ARG A 320 -20.90 31.08 35.22
N VAL A 321 -22.05 31.49 34.70
CA VAL A 321 -23.28 31.67 35.48
C VAL A 321 -23.77 30.33 36.02
N HIS A 322 -23.73 29.27 35.20
CA HIS A 322 -24.12 27.92 35.61
C HIS A 322 -23.22 27.35 36.70
N ALA A 323 -21.91 27.58 36.61
CA ALA A 323 -20.96 27.21 37.65
C ALA A 323 -21.19 27.93 38.98
N LYS A 324 -21.52 29.26 38.95
CA LYS A 324 -21.86 30.03 40.13
C LYS A 324 -23.18 29.60 40.79
N LEU A 325 -24.18 29.22 39.99
CA LEU A 325 -25.46 28.72 40.53
C LEU A 325 -25.31 27.32 41.20
N LYS A 326 -24.45 26.44 40.65
CA LYS A 326 -24.14 25.16 41.27
C LYS A 326 -23.36 25.29 42.59
N SER A 327 -22.48 26.28 42.71
CA SER A 327 -21.73 26.51 43.94
C SER A 327 -22.60 27.09 45.06
N LYS A 328 -23.66 27.87 44.75
CA LYS A 328 -24.65 28.41 45.72
C LYS A 328 -25.68 27.38 46.22
N LYS A 329 -25.90 26.27 45.50
CA LYS A 329 -26.79 25.17 45.94
C LYS A 329 -26.06 24.10 46.80
N ARG A 330 -24.78 24.25 47.04
CA ARG A 330 -23.94 23.33 47.87
C ARG A 330 -23.53 23.98 49.20
N LYS A 331 -23.98 25.20 49.51
CA LYS A 331 -23.99 25.83 50.82
C LYS A 331 -25.42 25.91 51.35
#